data_0a531c6dae8df663ce7f706b1ef2e125
#
_entry.id   0a531c6dae8df663ce7f706b1ef2e125
#
_cell.length_a   1.000
_cell.length_b   1.000
_cell.length_c   1.000
_cell.angle_alpha   90.00
_cell.angle_beta   90.00
_cell.angle_gamma   90.00
#
_symmetry.space_group_name_H-M   'P 1'
#
loop_
_entity.id
_entity.type
_entity.pdbx_description
1 polymer ?
#
loop_
_entity_poly.entity_id
_entity_poly.type
_entity_poly.pdbx_seq_one_letter_code
_entity_poly.pdbx_strand_id
1 'polypeptide(L)'
;WDGDTVNLKTPDGTLIDSISYMGSDSWWDNSYIRNASNNGALYKLSPPTPGWEEGAQKPVTKIDFGRCYTPRDQYHNGAYVLTGRVVTMNDINDVYNNGSILIRDGEIEAVWATGSPPLGVNLTDVPVHHTGGTIYPGLIDMHNHMHYNTAPLWEMESHLSDNQRSDFDGYNNRYEWKNHPDYSNEVTRVKTALHSGPYWNMETQAMKYVEMKEVVGGTTAAQGGPSTGDESFDSILLRNIEYWNWGKDEIHTKVTELESDYIGNHIKTGNASGELDAWFLHLAEGVDESSRAEFDILTQNDLLVGELIVIHGTGLGQPEFSAMGDVGASLVWSPLSNLLLYGDTTDVATAKAEGVNIAISPDWSPSGAKSPLHELKIADYWDEQMLGDVFSNYEMVEMVTSNSA
;
A
#
# COMPACT_ATOMS: atom_id res chain seq x y z
N TRP A 1 18.38 -4.23 26.98
CA TRP A 1 17.25 -3.42 27.47
C TRP A 1 17.28 -3.36 28.97
N ASP A 2 17.51 -2.16 29.52
CA ASP A 2 17.69 -1.99 30.96
C ASP A 2 16.40 -1.59 31.71
N GLY A 3 15.29 -1.53 31.02
CA GLY A 3 14.00 -1.03 31.50
C GLY A 3 13.75 0.41 31.05
N ASP A 4 12.52 0.87 31.23
CA ASP A 4 12.11 2.21 30.85
C ASP A 4 11.01 2.75 31.74
N THR A 5 10.68 4.03 31.58
CA THR A 5 9.60 4.69 32.32
C THR A 5 8.64 5.37 31.34
N VAL A 6 7.42 4.89 31.30
CA VAL A 6 6.34 5.51 30.53
C VAL A 6 5.65 6.58 31.38
N ASN A 7 5.61 7.80 30.88
CA ASN A 7 5.01 8.94 31.55
C ASN A 7 3.79 9.46 30.76
N LEU A 8 2.65 9.54 31.43
CA LEU A 8 1.48 10.24 30.91
C LEU A 8 1.50 11.67 31.44
N LYS A 9 1.48 12.65 30.54
CA LYS A 9 1.51 14.08 30.89
C LYS A 9 0.35 14.81 30.25
N THR A 10 -0.10 15.90 30.88
CA THR A 10 -0.97 16.90 30.27
C THR A 10 -0.22 17.67 29.18
N PRO A 11 -0.93 18.40 28.27
CA PRO A 11 -0.29 19.21 27.24
C PRO A 11 0.67 20.30 27.75
N ASP A 12 0.47 20.76 29.01
CA ASP A 12 1.37 21.71 29.69
C ASP A 12 2.59 21.04 30.36
N GLY A 13 2.72 19.72 30.21
CA GLY A 13 3.84 18.95 30.74
C GLY A 13 3.67 18.43 32.16
N THR A 14 2.52 18.68 32.81
CA THR A 14 2.24 18.17 34.16
C THR A 14 2.12 16.64 34.12
N LEU A 15 2.87 15.95 34.98
CA LEU A 15 2.83 14.48 35.08
C LEU A 15 1.49 14.03 35.67
N ILE A 16 0.73 13.25 34.90
CA ILE A 16 -0.52 12.62 35.35
C ILE A 16 -0.23 11.27 35.99
N ASP A 17 0.63 10.48 35.33
CA ASP A 17 0.93 9.12 35.75
C ASP A 17 2.29 8.68 35.20
N SER A 18 2.90 7.72 35.90
CA SER A 18 4.22 7.19 35.55
C SER A 18 4.33 5.72 35.90
N ILE A 19 4.87 4.94 34.99
CA ILE A 19 5.11 3.51 35.18
C ILE A 19 6.52 3.19 34.74
N SER A 20 7.30 2.60 35.66
CA SER A 20 8.63 2.08 35.36
C SER A 20 8.60 0.55 35.31
N TYR A 21 9.32 -0.03 34.36
CA TYR A 21 9.52 -1.47 34.27
C TYR A 21 10.98 -1.80 33.97
N MET A 22 11.40 -2.99 34.35
CA MET A 22 12.75 -3.47 34.09
C MET A 22 12.80 -4.24 32.77
N GLY A 23 13.89 -4.13 32.04
CA GLY A 23 14.07 -4.83 30.76
C GLY A 23 14.00 -6.37 30.88
N SER A 24 14.37 -6.91 32.07
CA SER A 24 14.22 -8.34 32.41
C SER A 24 12.77 -8.80 32.55
N ASP A 25 11.84 -7.86 32.70
CA ASP A 25 10.44 -8.15 32.97
C ASP A 25 9.60 -8.25 31.67
N SER A 26 10.11 -7.76 30.55
CA SER A 26 9.43 -7.77 29.26
C SER A 26 9.84 -8.99 28.43
N TRP A 27 8.85 -9.73 27.97
CA TRP A 27 8.97 -10.74 26.94
C TRP A 27 8.04 -10.35 25.79
N TRP A 28 8.40 -10.68 24.59
CA TRP A 28 7.71 -10.27 23.37
C TRP A 28 6.20 -10.58 23.32
N ASP A 29 5.77 -11.55 24.09
CA ASP A 29 4.39 -12.06 24.11
C ASP A 29 3.59 -11.71 25.37
N ASN A 30 4.11 -10.79 26.20
CA ASN A 30 3.44 -10.41 27.43
C ASN A 30 3.21 -8.91 27.54
N SER A 31 2.09 -8.54 28.15
CA SER A 31 1.78 -7.16 28.51
C SER A 31 1.80 -6.95 30.03
N TYR A 32 2.02 -5.71 30.43
CA TYR A 32 1.82 -5.28 31.79
C TYR A 32 0.45 -4.66 31.95
N ILE A 33 -0.25 -5.04 33.00
CA ILE A 33 -1.47 -4.36 33.40
C ILE A 33 -1.34 -3.86 34.83
N ARG A 34 -2.12 -2.84 35.15
CA ARG A 34 -2.21 -2.29 36.48
C ARG A 34 -3.16 -3.13 37.32
N ASN A 35 -2.68 -3.60 38.45
CA ASN A 35 -3.48 -4.38 39.38
C ASN A 35 -4.26 -3.45 40.31
N ALA A 36 -5.56 -3.34 40.11
CA ALA A 36 -6.43 -2.49 40.93
C ALA A 36 -6.52 -2.95 42.40
N SER A 37 -6.34 -4.24 42.67
CA SER A 37 -6.41 -4.81 44.00
C SER A 37 -5.09 -4.72 44.75
N ASN A 38 -3.98 -4.41 44.09
CA ASN A 38 -2.66 -4.29 44.67
C ASN A 38 -2.05 -2.89 44.53
N ASN A 39 -2.85 -1.87 44.83
CA ASN A 39 -2.45 -0.48 44.87
C ASN A 39 -1.80 0.04 43.58
N GLY A 40 -2.21 -0.48 42.45
CA GLY A 40 -1.74 -0.07 41.13
C GLY A 40 -0.38 -0.64 40.73
N ALA A 41 0.17 -1.61 41.47
CA ALA A 41 1.39 -2.29 41.05
C ALA A 41 1.20 -3.00 39.71
N LEU A 42 2.24 -2.96 38.88
CA LEU A 42 2.26 -3.72 37.64
C LEU A 42 2.49 -5.20 37.91
N TYR A 43 1.86 -6.02 37.12
CA TYR A 43 2.24 -7.41 36.98
C TYR A 43 2.18 -7.85 35.53
N LYS A 44 2.91 -8.89 35.24
CA LYS A 44 3.06 -9.44 33.90
C LYS A 44 1.91 -10.37 33.57
N LEU A 45 1.32 -10.21 32.42
CA LEU A 45 0.36 -11.11 31.83
C LEU A 45 0.91 -11.79 30.60
N SER A 46 0.46 -13.00 30.36
CA SER A 46 0.68 -13.72 29.12
C SER A 46 -0.61 -14.44 28.75
N PRO A 47 -1.16 -14.18 27.58
CA PRO A 47 -0.80 -13.24 26.51
C PRO A 47 -1.28 -11.80 26.76
N PRO A 48 -0.92 -10.83 25.90
CA PRO A 48 -1.35 -9.44 26.02
C PRO A 48 -2.88 -9.27 26.02
N THR A 49 -3.37 -8.35 26.84
CA THR A 49 -4.81 -8.05 26.96
C THR A 49 -5.07 -6.55 26.80
N PRO A 50 -4.83 -5.96 25.62
CA PRO A 50 -4.99 -4.51 25.42
C PRO A 50 -6.42 -4.04 25.74
N GLY A 51 -6.54 -3.04 26.62
CA GLY A 51 -7.83 -2.45 26.99
C GLY A 51 -8.71 -3.29 27.92
N TRP A 52 -8.17 -4.36 28.53
CA TRP A 52 -8.90 -5.22 29.46
C TRP A 52 -8.39 -5.01 30.89
N GLU A 53 -9.33 -5.10 31.82
CA GLU A 53 -8.99 -5.04 33.24
C GLU A 53 -8.40 -6.36 33.75
N GLU A 54 -7.72 -6.28 34.90
CA GLU A 54 -7.22 -7.45 35.63
C GLU A 54 -8.32 -8.49 35.82
N GLY A 55 -8.05 -9.73 35.48
CA GLY A 55 -9.00 -10.85 35.58
C GLY A 55 -9.96 -10.98 34.43
N ALA A 56 -9.93 -10.12 33.46
CA ALA A 56 -10.61 -10.30 32.19
C ALA A 56 -10.02 -11.51 31.45
N GLN A 57 -10.81 -12.54 31.30
CA GLN A 57 -10.31 -13.91 31.09
C GLN A 57 -9.95 -14.26 29.65
N LYS A 58 -9.72 -13.35 28.76
CA LYS A 58 -9.20 -13.85 27.48
C LYS A 58 -8.43 -12.74 26.76
N PRO A 59 -7.19 -13.02 26.32
CA PRO A 59 -6.70 -12.37 25.12
C PRO A 59 -7.74 -12.55 24.03
N VAL A 60 -7.97 -11.52 23.26
CA VAL A 60 -8.75 -11.63 22.03
C VAL A 60 -7.90 -12.49 21.08
N THR A 61 -8.00 -13.81 21.22
CA THR A 61 -7.31 -14.78 20.34
C THR A 61 -7.95 -14.85 18.97
N LYS A 62 -9.12 -14.25 18.82
CA LYS A 62 -9.81 -14.08 17.56
C LYS A 62 -10.59 -12.80 17.64
N ILE A 63 -10.18 -11.78 16.92
CA ILE A 63 -11.09 -10.72 16.53
C ILE A 63 -12.01 -11.38 15.50
N ASP A 64 -13.19 -11.80 15.95
CA ASP A 64 -14.24 -12.14 15.04
C ASP A 64 -14.79 -10.80 14.53
N PHE A 65 -14.31 -10.36 13.38
CA PHE A 65 -14.85 -9.19 12.69
C PHE A 65 -16.33 -9.40 12.29
N GLY A 66 -16.93 -10.51 12.73
CA GLY A 66 -18.19 -10.97 12.21
C GLY A 66 -18.03 -11.37 10.74
N ARG A 67 -18.96 -12.08 10.19
CA ARG A 67 -19.12 -12.07 8.73
C ARG A 67 -19.31 -10.60 8.39
N CYS A 68 -18.40 -10.01 7.61
CA CYS A 68 -18.69 -8.77 6.93
C CYS A 68 -20.08 -8.97 6.36
N TYR A 69 -21.03 -8.20 6.87
CA TYR A 69 -22.38 -8.24 6.36
C TYR A 69 -22.22 -7.86 4.90
N THR A 70 -22.25 -8.85 4.02
CA THR A 70 -22.25 -8.54 2.61
C THR A 70 -23.55 -7.82 2.37
N PRO A 71 -23.54 -6.58 1.90
CA PRO A 71 -24.76 -5.82 1.63
C PRO A 71 -25.74 -6.56 0.69
N ARG A 72 -25.27 -7.63 0.04
CA ARG A 72 -26.05 -8.49 -0.86
C ARG A 72 -27.40 -8.91 -0.32
N ASP A 73 -27.49 -9.20 0.99
CA ASP A 73 -28.77 -9.63 1.59
C ASP A 73 -29.73 -8.47 1.85
N GLN A 74 -29.27 -7.23 1.74
CA GLN A 74 -30.07 -6.02 1.94
C GLN A 74 -30.53 -5.36 0.64
N TYR A 75 -29.94 -5.71 -0.50
CA TYR A 75 -30.24 -5.11 -1.78
C TYR A 75 -31.03 -6.09 -2.65
N HIS A 76 -32.14 -5.64 -3.18
CA HIS A 76 -32.97 -6.41 -4.11
C HIS A 76 -32.12 -6.88 -5.31
N ASN A 77 -31.90 -8.18 -5.43
CA ASN A 77 -31.11 -8.82 -6.49
C ASN A 77 -29.66 -8.32 -6.57
N GLY A 78 -29.04 -7.95 -5.45
CA GLY A 78 -27.67 -7.48 -5.43
C GLY A 78 -27.45 -6.12 -6.09
N ALA A 79 -28.51 -5.34 -6.34
CA ALA A 79 -28.42 -4.06 -7.04
C ALA A 79 -28.70 -2.87 -6.11
N TYR A 80 -28.00 -1.76 -6.35
CA TYR A 80 -28.27 -0.46 -5.73
C TYR A 80 -27.75 0.68 -6.62
N VAL A 81 -28.32 1.86 -6.41
CA VAL A 81 -27.87 3.10 -7.10
C VAL A 81 -27.20 4.02 -6.10
N LEU A 82 -26.02 4.48 -6.43
CA LEU A 82 -25.36 5.61 -5.74
C LEU A 82 -25.60 6.90 -6.52
N THR A 83 -25.89 7.99 -5.81
CA THR A 83 -26.02 9.31 -6.42
C THR A 83 -25.13 10.35 -5.76
N GLY A 84 -24.57 11.24 -6.56
CA GLY A 84 -23.65 12.30 -6.12
C GLY A 84 -23.02 13.01 -7.30
N ARG A 85 -21.92 13.71 -7.05
CA ARG A 85 -21.06 14.16 -8.14
C ARG A 85 -20.21 12.96 -8.57
N VAL A 86 -20.37 12.49 -9.81
CA VAL A 86 -19.66 11.33 -10.33
C VAL A 86 -18.52 11.78 -11.23
N VAL A 87 -17.30 11.37 -10.90
CA VAL A 87 -16.10 11.51 -11.72
C VAL A 87 -15.79 10.14 -12.30
N THR A 88 -15.94 9.98 -13.60
CA THR A 88 -15.90 8.65 -14.22
C THR A 88 -14.50 8.11 -14.47
N MET A 89 -13.52 8.99 -14.56
CA MET A 89 -12.13 8.67 -14.96
C MET A 89 -12.05 7.91 -16.29
N ASN A 90 -13.00 8.17 -17.21
CA ASN A 90 -12.99 7.62 -18.55
C ASN A 90 -12.19 8.50 -19.52
N ASP A 91 -11.90 8.01 -20.70
CA ASP A 91 -11.06 8.65 -21.74
C ASP A 91 -11.50 10.07 -22.13
N ILE A 92 -12.75 10.43 -21.88
CA ILE A 92 -13.31 11.75 -22.22
C ILE A 92 -13.55 12.64 -20.98
N ASN A 93 -13.11 12.19 -19.82
CA ASN A 93 -13.14 12.94 -18.57
C ASN A 93 -14.54 13.40 -18.14
N ASP A 94 -15.55 12.54 -18.32
CA ASP A 94 -16.93 12.85 -17.97
C ASP A 94 -17.09 13.09 -16.47
N VAL A 95 -17.64 14.24 -16.12
CA VAL A 95 -18.02 14.57 -14.76
C VAL A 95 -19.50 14.93 -14.70
N TYR A 96 -20.27 14.12 -14.01
CA TYR A 96 -21.69 14.37 -13.77
C TYR A 96 -21.88 15.02 -12.39
N ASN A 97 -22.13 16.34 -12.36
CA ASN A 97 -22.35 17.06 -11.08
C ASN A 97 -23.53 16.50 -10.27
N ASN A 98 -24.52 15.94 -10.94
CA ASN A 98 -25.60 15.16 -10.36
C ASN A 98 -25.64 13.84 -11.15
N GLY A 99 -24.85 12.88 -10.74
CA GLY A 99 -24.72 11.61 -11.40
C GLY A 99 -25.37 10.48 -10.62
N SER A 100 -25.59 9.37 -11.30
CA SER A 100 -26.05 8.12 -10.75
C SER A 100 -25.18 6.97 -11.26
N ILE A 101 -24.93 6.01 -10.39
CA ILE A 101 -24.20 4.78 -10.71
C ILE A 101 -25.07 3.62 -10.28
N LEU A 102 -25.43 2.73 -11.19
CA LEU A 102 -26.05 1.46 -10.87
C LEU A 102 -24.95 0.41 -10.68
N ILE A 103 -24.94 -0.18 -9.51
CA ILE A 103 -24.10 -1.32 -9.18
C ILE A 103 -25.01 -2.53 -9.08
N ARG A 104 -24.67 -3.61 -9.78
CA ARG A 104 -25.37 -4.88 -9.72
C ARG A 104 -24.38 -6.03 -9.62
N ASP A 105 -24.61 -6.91 -8.66
CA ASP A 105 -23.77 -8.09 -8.39
C ASP A 105 -22.26 -7.78 -8.22
N GLY A 106 -21.96 -6.56 -7.76
CA GLY A 106 -20.59 -6.08 -7.52
C GLY A 106 -19.93 -5.37 -8.71
N GLU A 107 -20.66 -5.24 -9.83
CA GLU A 107 -20.17 -4.57 -11.03
C GLU A 107 -20.91 -3.26 -11.30
N ILE A 108 -20.24 -2.30 -11.93
CA ILE A 108 -20.86 -1.06 -12.42
C ILE A 108 -21.59 -1.36 -13.72
N GLU A 109 -22.92 -1.45 -13.63
CA GLU A 109 -23.76 -1.73 -14.82
C GLU A 109 -24.00 -0.48 -15.67
N ALA A 110 -24.17 0.68 -15.04
CA ALA A 110 -24.43 1.93 -15.75
C ALA A 110 -24.06 3.17 -14.95
N VAL A 111 -23.63 4.21 -15.67
CA VAL A 111 -23.38 5.56 -15.12
C VAL A 111 -24.14 6.58 -15.97
N TRP A 112 -24.87 7.52 -15.34
CA TRP A 112 -25.64 8.53 -16.09
C TRP A 112 -25.89 9.79 -15.26
N ALA A 113 -26.30 10.87 -15.95
CA ALA A 113 -26.81 12.05 -15.27
C ALA A 113 -28.15 11.75 -14.59
N THR A 114 -28.31 12.19 -13.33
CA THR A 114 -29.53 11.93 -12.54
C THR A 114 -30.79 12.39 -13.29
N GLY A 115 -31.82 11.55 -13.31
CA GLY A 115 -33.12 11.80 -13.94
C GLY A 115 -33.26 11.20 -15.35
N SER A 116 -32.20 10.66 -15.93
CA SER A 116 -32.25 10.10 -17.28
C SER A 116 -31.46 8.77 -17.37
N PRO A 117 -31.98 7.70 -16.77
CA PRO A 117 -31.30 6.40 -16.83
C PRO A 117 -31.19 5.94 -18.30
N PRO A 118 -30.12 5.21 -18.63
CA PRO A 118 -29.94 4.64 -19.97
C PRO A 118 -31.09 3.74 -20.37
N LEU A 119 -31.33 3.65 -21.69
CA LEU A 119 -32.36 2.77 -22.23
C LEU A 119 -32.04 1.31 -21.89
N GLY A 120 -33.03 0.60 -21.31
CA GLY A 120 -32.90 -0.81 -20.93
C GLY A 120 -32.46 -1.05 -19.49
N VAL A 121 -32.06 -0.02 -18.75
CA VAL A 121 -31.75 -0.15 -17.32
C VAL A 121 -33.02 -0.30 -16.52
N ASN A 122 -33.13 -1.43 -15.79
CA ASN A 122 -34.26 -1.70 -14.91
C ASN A 122 -33.93 -1.28 -13.47
N LEU A 123 -34.64 -0.26 -12.98
CA LEU A 123 -34.51 0.27 -11.63
C LEU A 123 -35.69 -0.12 -10.71
N THR A 124 -36.54 -1.05 -11.13
CA THR A 124 -37.67 -1.49 -10.32
C THR A 124 -37.14 -2.11 -9.02
N ASP A 125 -37.61 -1.60 -7.89
CA ASP A 125 -37.21 -2.03 -6.52
C ASP A 125 -35.71 -1.93 -6.23
N VAL A 126 -34.95 -1.12 -6.99
CA VAL A 126 -33.53 -0.87 -6.74
C VAL A 126 -33.39 0.29 -5.74
N PRO A 127 -32.78 0.09 -4.56
CA PRO A 127 -32.59 1.17 -3.59
C PRO A 127 -31.61 2.22 -4.10
N VAL A 128 -31.89 3.47 -3.74
CA VAL A 128 -31.07 4.63 -4.11
C VAL A 128 -30.41 5.21 -2.86
N HIS A 129 -29.09 5.32 -2.87
CA HIS A 129 -28.30 5.91 -1.80
C HIS A 129 -27.70 7.24 -2.24
N HIS A 130 -28.07 8.31 -1.53
CA HIS A 130 -27.53 9.64 -1.77
C HIS A 130 -26.24 9.81 -0.95
N THR A 131 -25.09 9.86 -1.62
CA THR A 131 -23.81 10.00 -0.93
C THR A 131 -23.57 11.38 -0.36
N GLY A 132 -24.15 12.40 -0.97
CA GLY A 132 -23.88 13.81 -0.64
C GLY A 132 -22.46 14.28 -0.96
N GLY A 133 -21.68 13.46 -1.66
CA GLY A 133 -20.27 13.68 -1.96
C GLY A 133 -19.91 13.47 -3.42
N THR A 134 -18.62 13.42 -3.67
CA THR A 134 -18.06 13.05 -4.98
C THR A 134 -17.71 11.56 -4.97
N ILE A 135 -18.07 10.88 -6.03
CA ILE A 135 -17.85 9.45 -6.24
C ILE A 135 -16.77 9.30 -7.32
N TYR A 136 -15.71 8.60 -6.97
CA TYR A 136 -14.64 8.19 -7.86
C TYR A 136 -14.67 6.67 -8.03
N PRO A 137 -14.02 6.12 -9.07
CA PRO A 137 -13.65 4.70 -9.09
C PRO A 137 -12.86 4.34 -7.83
N GLY A 138 -12.91 3.07 -7.42
CA GLY A 138 -12.04 2.60 -6.35
C GLY A 138 -10.58 2.78 -6.71
N LEU A 139 -9.77 3.19 -5.74
CA LEU A 139 -8.35 3.37 -5.97
C LEU A 139 -7.66 2.01 -6.12
N ILE A 140 -6.62 1.97 -6.93
CA ILE A 140 -5.82 0.79 -7.20
C ILE A 140 -4.41 1.03 -6.67
N ASP A 141 -3.97 0.17 -5.77
CA ASP A 141 -2.62 0.17 -5.21
C ASP A 141 -1.75 -0.79 -6.02
N MET A 142 -0.92 -0.24 -6.89
CA MET A 142 -0.09 -1.01 -7.83
C MET A 142 1.17 -1.59 -7.20
N HIS A 143 1.49 -1.22 -5.96
CA HIS A 143 2.64 -1.76 -5.24
C HIS A 143 2.53 -1.57 -3.74
N ASN A 144 2.50 -2.68 -3.03
CA ASN A 144 2.46 -2.67 -1.58
C ASN A 144 3.17 -3.90 -0.99
N HIS A 145 3.68 -3.75 0.21
CA HIS A 145 4.12 -4.86 1.06
C HIS A 145 3.18 -5.01 2.24
N MET A 146 1.93 -5.40 1.96
CA MET A 146 0.81 -5.36 2.90
C MET A 146 1.11 -6.01 4.25
N HIS A 147 1.85 -7.11 4.27
CA HIS A 147 2.21 -7.80 5.52
C HIS A 147 3.16 -7.00 6.44
N TYR A 148 3.78 -5.92 5.95
CA TYR A 148 4.51 -4.97 6.78
C TYR A 148 3.64 -3.80 7.29
N ASN A 149 2.45 -3.60 6.76
CA ASN A 149 1.61 -2.43 7.05
C ASN A 149 0.93 -2.45 8.43
N THR A 150 1.25 -3.42 9.24
CA THR A 150 1.00 -3.41 10.69
C THR A 150 2.07 -2.65 11.47
N ALA A 151 3.25 -2.44 10.89
CA ALA A 151 4.33 -1.69 11.50
C ALA A 151 4.08 -0.17 11.39
N PRO A 152 4.54 0.62 12.36
CA PRO A 152 4.57 2.07 12.24
C PRO A 152 5.64 2.51 11.24
N LEU A 153 5.67 3.82 10.97
CA LEU A 153 6.77 4.43 10.25
C LEU A 153 8.09 4.09 10.96
N TRP A 154 9.06 3.62 10.18
CA TRP A 154 10.37 3.25 10.69
C TRP A 154 11.18 4.52 10.99
N GLU A 155 11.61 4.65 12.23
CA GLU A 155 12.45 5.75 12.68
C GLU A 155 13.92 5.40 12.39
N MET A 156 14.33 5.56 11.13
CA MET A 156 15.69 5.20 10.68
C MET A 156 16.74 6.07 11.35
N GLU A 157 17.88 5.49 11.71
CA GLU A 157 19.00 6.22 12.30
C GLU A 157 19.42 7.41 11.41
N SER A 158 19.34 7.24 10.11
CA SER A 158 19.56 8.31 9.14
C SER A 158 18.63 9.51 9.31
N HIS A 159 17.42 9.32 9.87
CA HIS A 159 16.47 10.40 10.15
C HIS A 159 16.62 11.00 11.55
N LEU A 160 17.22 10.26 12.48
CA LEU A 160 17.28 10.61 13.90
C LEU A 160 18.45 11.48 14.29
N SER A 161 19.35 11.76 13.41
CA SER A 161 20.47 12.55 13.82
C SER A 161 20.01 13.92 14.29
N ASP A 162 20.48 14.21 15.47
CA ASP A 162 20.42 15.47 16.18
C ASP A 162 20.35 16.68 15.22
N ASN A 163 19.88 17.78 15.71
CA ASN A 163 19.68 19.09 15.10
C ASN A 163 20.77 19.60 14.11
N GLN A 164 21.64 18.74 13.63
CA GLN A 164 22.82 19.05 12.84
C GLN A 164 22.81 18.39 11.44
N ARG A 165 21.79 17.60 11.09
CA ARG A 165 21.70 17.12 9.72
C ARG A 165 21.04 18.15 8.81
N SER A 166 21.86 19.07 8.36
CA SER A 166 21.63 19.77 7.08
C SER A 166 21.87 18.86 5.86
N ASP A 167 22.35 17.63 6.08
CA ASP A 167 22.93 16.76 5.06
C ASP A 167 22.38 15.33 5.20
N PHE A 168 21.04 15.17 5.14
CA PHE A 168 20.43 13.86 5.02
C PHE A 168 20.70 13.34 3.60
N ASP A 169 21.61 12.41 3.49
CA ASP A 169 21.95 11.81 2.21
C ASP A 169 21.10 10.57 1.89
N GLY A 170 20.32 10.05 2.85
CA GLY A 170 19.60 8.79 2.67
C GLY A 170 20.51 7.59 2.48
N TYR A 171 19.93 6.46 2.11
CA TYR A 171 20.67 5.31 1.62
C TYR A 171 20.92 5.48 0.11
N ASN A 172 22.01 4.92 -0.41
CA ASN A 172 22.29 4.99 -1.84
C ASN A 172 21.42 4.01 -2.63
N ASN A 173 21.08 2.85 -2.04
CA ASN A 173 20.30 1.82 -2.68
C ASN A 173 19.63 0.89 -1.66
N ARG A 174 18.71 0.05 -2.14
CA ARG A 174 17.95 -0.88 -1.29
C ARG A 174 18.79 -1.93 -0.56
N TYR A 175 19.99 -2.22 -1.01
CA TYR A 175 20.85 -3.22 -0.39
C TYR A 175 21.49 -2.67 0.90
N GLU A 176 21.65 -1.36 1.00
CA GLU A 176 22.20 -0.70 2.20
C GLU A 176 21.22 -0.79 3.38
N TRP A 177 20.00 -0.31 3.21
CA TRP A 177 19.04 -0.33 4.32
C TRP A 177 18.58 -1.74 4.70
N LYS A 178 18.47 -2.66 3.72
CA LYS A 178 18.15 -4.06 3.98
C LYS A 178 19.18 -4.77 4.87
N ASN A 179 20.43 -4.37 4.77
CA ASN A 179 21.53 -4.93 5.56
C ASN A 179 21.74 -4.18 6.88
N HIS A 180 21.03 -3.07 7.11
CA HIS A 180 21.15 -2.34 8.37
C HIS A 180 20.54 -3.14 9.53
N PRO A 181 21.22 -3.22 10.71
CA PRO A 181 20.71 -3.98 11.86
C PRO A 181 19.32 -3.53 12.32
N ASP A 182 19.02 -2.24 12.24
CA ASP A 182 17.76 -1.66 12.70
C ASP A 182 16.59 -2.10 11.82
N TYR A 183 16.80 -2.29 10.51
CA TYR A 183 15.77 -2.90 9.65
C TYR A 183 15.32 -4.27 10.19
N SER A 184 16.29 -5.11 10.54
CA SER A 184 15.98 -6.42 11.12
C SER A 184 15.28 -6.30 12.47
N ASN A 185 15.73 -5.38 13.33
CA ASN A 185 15.27 -5.27 14.72
C ASN A 185 13.91 -4.57 14.81
N GLU A 186 13.67 -3.53 14.03
CA GLU A 186 12.55 -2.60 14.18
C GLU A 186 11.44 -2.85 13.17
N VAL A 187 11.75 -3.42 12.01
CA VAL A 187 10.78 -3.72 10.96
C VAL A 187 10.50 -5.21 10.87
N THR A 188 11.52 -6.01 10.51
CA THR A 188 11.30 -7.43 10.25
C THR A 188 10.87 -8.22 11.48
N ARG A 189 11.49 -7.95 12.63
CA ARG A 189 11.13 -8.64 13.89
C ARG A 189 9.73 -8.26 14.38
N VAL A 190 9.35 -6.99 14.24
CA VAL A 190 8.01 -6.52 14.63
C VAL A 190 6.96 -7.25 13.80
N LYS A 191 7.14 -7.29 12.47
CA LYS A 191 6.26 -8.05 11.59
C LYS A 191 6.22 -9.53 11.97
N THR A 192 7.37 -10.16 12.15
CA THR A 192 7.46 -11.59 12.45
C THR A 192 6.84 -11.94 13.81
N ALA A 193 7.03 -11.10 14.82
CA ALA A 193 6.43 -11.29 16.14
C ALA A 193 4.90 -11.28 16.09
N LEU A 194 4.32 -10.44 15.24
CA LEU A 194 2.87 -10.37 15.06
C LEU A 194 2.33 -11.55 14.25
N HIS A 195 2.98 -11.90 13.15
CA HIS A 195 2.46 -12.85 12.18
C HIS A 195 2.72 -14.31 12.57
N SER A 196 3.89 -14.63 13.10
CA SER A 196 4.34 -16.03 13.24
C SER A 196 4.18 -16.58 14.66
N GLY A 197 3.84 -17.91 14.77
CA GLY A 197 4.10 -18.66 16.00
C GLY A 197 5.61 -18.96 16.12
N PRO A 198 6.19 -19.04 17.31
CA PRO A 198 5.53 -19.20 18.62
C PRO A 198 5.08 -17.89 19.30
N TYR A 199 5.15 -16.76 18.61
CA TYR A 199 4.74 -15.48 19.14
C TYR A 199 3.20 -15.31 19.11
N TRP A 200 2.71 -14.27 18.44
CA TRP A 200 1.28 -13.98 18.51
C TRP A 200 0.44 -14.76 17.50
N ASN A 201 1.03 -15.19 16.38
CA ASN A 201 0.37 -15.98 15.34
C ASN A 201 -0.95 -15.33 14.87
N MET A 202 -0.91 -14.04 14.58
CA MET A 202 -2.06 -13.21 14.21
C MET A 202 -2.03 -12.78 12.74
N GLU A 203 -1.44 -13.58 11.87
CA GLU A 203 -1.26 -13.23 10.47
C GLU A 203 -2.59 -12.87 9.77
N THR A 204 -3.60 -13.71 9.91
CA THR A 204 -4.95 -13.45 9.36
C THR A 204 -5.55 -12.14 9.88
N GLN A 205 -5.39 -11.84 11.17
CA GLN A 205 -5.93 -10.63 11.78
C GLN A 205 -5.15 -9.40 11.34
N ALA A 206 -3.84 -9.55 11.18
CA ALA A 206 -2.97 -8.51 10.67
C ALA A 206 -3.34 -8.14 9.22
N MET A 207 -3.54 -9.14 8.36
CA MET A 207 -3.96 -8.90 6.97
C MET A 207 -5.34 -8.23 6.89
N LYS A 208 -6.33 -8.69 7.66
CA LYS A 208 -7.64 -8.02 7.74
C LYS A 208 -7.54 -6.56 8.17
N TYR A 209 -6.67 -6.28 9.14
CA TYR A 209 -6.43 -4.92 9.60
C TYR A 209 -5.80 -4.05 8.50
N VAL A 210 -4.84 -4.58 7.77
CA VAL A 210 -4.16 -3.88 6.69
C VAL A 210 -5.12 -3.64 5.52
N GLU A 211 -5.85 -4.65 5.07
CA GLU A 211 -6.87 -4.47 4.03
C GLU A 211 -7.93 -3.44 4.44
N MET A 212 -8.34 -3.43 5.71
CA MET A 212 -9.27 -2.41 6.22
C MET A 212 -8.67 -1.00 6.15
N LYS A 213 -7.38 -0.83 6.44
CA LYS A 213 -6.71 0.48 6.28
C LYS A 213 -6.77 0.95 4.84
N GLU A 214 -6.49 0.06 3.90
CA GLU A 214 -6.53 0.35 2.47
C GLU A 214 -7.96 0.73 2.02
N VAL A 215 -8.95 -0.08 2.37
CA VAL A 215 -10.37 0.20 2.03
C VAL A 215 -10.85 1.53 2.62
N VAL A 216 -10.47 1.86 3.85
CA VAL A 216 -10.78 3.17 4.45
C VAL A 216 -10.09 4.30 3.70
N GLY A 217 -8.93 4.05 3.11
CA GLY A 217 -8.22 4.96 2.21
C GLY A 217 -8.82 5.05 0.79
N GLY A 218 -9.82 4.24 0.48
CA GLY A 218 -10.48 4.22 -0.83
C GLY A 218 -9.95 3.15 -1.81
N THR A 219 -9.01 2.32 -1.38
CA THR A 219 -8.44 1.24 -2.20
C THR A 219 -9.44 0.09 -2.37
N THR A 220 -9.57 -0.42 -3.58
CA THR A 220 -10.46 -1.56 -3.90
C THR A 220 -9.71 -2.74 -4.52
N ALA A 221 -8.53 -2.49 -5.05
CA ALA A 221 -7.62 -3.49 -5.58
C ALA A 221 -6.18 -3.15 -5.21
N ALA A 222 -5.35 -4.17 -4.99
CA ALA A 222 -3.94 -3.99 -4.64
C ALA A 222 -3.06 -5.10 -5.20
N GLN A 223 -1.80 -4.77 -5.47
CA GLN A 223 -0.70 -5.69 -5.64
C GLN A 223 0.10 -5.76 -4.34
N GLY A 224 0.64 -6.90 -3.96
CA GLY A 224 1.61 -7.02 -2.86
C GLY A 224 1.09 -7.72 -1.61
N GLY A 225 0.11 -8.60 -1.73
CA GLY A 225 -0.27 -9.52 -0.67
C GLY A 225 0.86 -10.47 -0.31
N PRO A 226 0.88 -11.03 0.90
CA PRO A 226 1.79 -12.11 1.19
C PRO A 226 1.42 -13.32 0.34
N SER A 227 2.39 -13.87 -0.32
CA SER A 227 2.25 -15.07 -1.15
C SER A 227 2.08 -16.33 -0.29
N THR A 228 0.98 -16.42 0.45
CA THR A 228 0.68 -17.59 1.27
C THR A 228 -0.03 -18.68 0.51
N GLY A 229 -0.64 -18.33 -0.62
CA GLY A 229 -1.49 -19.21 -1.38
C GLY A 229 -2.86 -19.48 -0.71
N ASP A 230 -3.23 -18.70 0.29
CA ASP A 230 -4.51 -18.83 0.98
C ASP A 230 -5.37 -17.57 0.78
N GLU A 231 -6.19 -17.59 -0.26
CA GLU A 231 -7.16 -16.57 -0.61
C GLU A 231 -8.07 -16.17 0.57
N SER A 232 -8.30 -17.09 1.51
CA SER A 232 -9.19 -16.84 2.65
C SER A 232 -8.67 -15.78 3.61
N PHE A 233 -7.40 -15.38 3.48
CA PHE A 233 -6.83 -14.38 4.34
C PHE A 233 -6.01 -13.27 3.65
N ASP A 234 -5.74 -13.40 2.37
CA ASP A 234 -4.98 -12.41 1.60
C ASP A 234 -5.85 -11.57 0.65
N SER A 235 -7.13 -11.81 0.58
CA SER A 235 -8.06 -11.10 -0.32
C SER A 235 -9.47 -11.08 0.26
N ILE A 236 -9.61 -10.55 1.48
CA ILE A 236 -10.87 -10.63 2.23
C ILE A 236 -11.76 -9.41 1.98
N LEU A 237 -11.18 -8.21 1.93
CA LEU A 237 -11.89 -6.94 1.83
C LEU A 237 -11.63 -6.24 0.50
N LEU A 238 -10.44 -6.39 -0.07
CA LEU A 238 -10.07 -5.83 -1.36
C LEU A 238 -9.62 -6.94 -2.31
N ARG A 239 -9.52 -6.63 -3.59
CA ARG A 239 -8.99 -7.55 -4.60
C ARG A 239 -7.48 -7.47 -4.61
N ASN A 240 -6.84 -8.57 -4.28
CA ASN A 240 -5.40 -8.70 -4.41
C ASN A 240 -5.09 -9.41 -5.73
N ILE A 241 -4.27 -8.82 -6.59
CA ILE A 241 -4.02 -9.34 -7.94
C ILE A 241 -3.25 -10.66 -7.95
N GLU A 242 -2.52 -10.99 -6.88
CA GLU A 242 -1.88 -12.30 -6.73
C GLU A 242 -2.88 -13.46 -6.63
N TYR A 243 -4.14 -13.17 -6.31
CA TYR A 243 -5.21 -14.17 -6.16
C TYR A 243 -6.36 -13.94 -7.13
N TRP A 244 -6.65 -12.69 -7.46
CA TRP A 244 -7.74 -12.30 -8.35
C TRP A 244 -7.19 -11.85 -9.69
N ASN A 245 -6.55 -12.77 -10.40
CA ASN A 245 -6.01 -12.50 -11.72
C ASN A 245 -7.07 -12.02 -12.70
N TRP A 246 -6.84 -10.86 -13.29
CA TRP A 246 -7.61 -10.37 -14.43
C TRP A 246 -6.98 -10.72 -15.78
N GLY A 247 -5.90 -11.44 -15.77
CA GLY A 247 -5.12 -11.91 -16.88
C GLY A 247 -4.03 -12.85 -16.40
N LYS A 248 -2.91 -12.91 -17.08
CA LYS A 248 -1.71 -13.61 -16.62
C LYS A 248 -0.63 -12.61 -16.23
N ASP A 249 -0.37 -12.54 -14.97
CA ASP A 249 0.62 -11.67 -14.38
C ASP A 249 1.77 -12.45 -13.79
N GLU A 250 2.95 -11.86 -13.92
CA GLU A 250 4.16 -12.31 -13.26
C GLU A 250 4.63 -11.23 -12.29
N ILE A 251 5.00 -11.64 -11.08
CA ILE A 251 5.42 -10.71 -10.04
C ILE A 251 6.78 -11.14 -9.53
N HIS A 252 7.77 -10.29 -9.78
CA HIS A 252 9.15 -10.52 -9.35
C HIS A 252 9.63 -9.33 -8.52
N THR A 253 10.11 -9.61 -7.33
CA THR A 253 10.56 -8.59 -6.40
C THR A 253 12.05 -8.34 -6.43
N LYS A 254 12.81 -9.10 -7.23
CA LYS A 254 14.26 -9.02 -7.25
C LYS A 254 14.82 -9.06 -8.66
N VAL A 255 15.58 -8.03 -8.99
CA VAL A 255 16.37 -7.99 -10.23
C VAL A 255 17.31 -9.18 -10.37
N THR A 256 17.89 -9.65 -9.28
CA THR A 256 18.75 -10.84 -9.27
C THR A 256 18.05 -12.15 -9.70
N GLU A 257 16.73 -12.16 -9.73
CA GLU A 257 15.95 -13.28 -10.24
C GLU A 257 15.94 -13.33 -11.78
N LEU A 258 16.18 -12.20 -12.44
CA LEU A 258 16.20 -12.08 -13.91
C LEU A 258 17.38 -12.79 -14.56
N GLU A 259 18.44 -13.01 -13.83
CA GLU A 259 19.63 -13.76 -14.32
C GLU A 259 19.33 -15.27 -14.42
N SER A 260 18.19 -15.73 -13.89
CA SER A 260 17.80 -17.12 -14.07
C SER A 260 17.16 -17.31 -15.45
N ASP A 261 17.73 -18.21 -16.26
CA ASP A 261 17.19 -18.60 -17.57
C ASP A 261 15.69 -18.98 -17.51
N TYR A 262 15.23 -19.43 -16.34
CA TYR A 262 13.83 -19.82 -16.13
C TYR A 262 12.88 -18.62 -16.21
N ILE A 263 13.16 -17.55 -15.44
CA ILE A 263 12.29 -16.37 -15.37
C ILE A 263 12.33 -15.59 -16.69
N GLY A 264 13.53 -15.34 -17.21
CA GLY A 264 13.71 -14.66 -18.49
C GLY A 264 12.98 -15.38 -19.63
N ASN A 265 13.05 -16.70 -19.68
CA ASN A 265 12.33 -17.48 -20.67
C ASN A 265 10.82 -17.44 -20.47
N HIS A 266 10.34 -17.42 -19.22
CA HIS A 266 8.91 -17.34 -18.92
C HIS A 266 8.31 -16.00 -19.39
N ILE A 267 8.97 -14.88 -19.06
CA ILE A 267 8.57 -13.54 -19.52
C ILE A 267 8.58 -13.47 -21.05
N LYS A 268 9.67 -13.89 -21.71
CA LYS A 268 9.76 -13.86 -23.18
C LYS A 268 8.69 -14.72 -23.84
N THR A 269 8.42 -15.90 -23.31
CA THR A 269 7.41 -16.81 -23.84
C THR A 269 6.01 -16.24 -23.65
N GLY A 270 5.72 -15.71 -22.48
CA GLY A 270 4.44 -15.07 -22.16
C GLY A 270 4.16 -13.87 -23.03
N ASN A 271 5.14 -12.97 -23.21
CA ASN A 271 5.05 -11.85 -24.12
C ASN A 271 4.83 -12.32 -25.58
N ALA A 272 5.66 -13.25 -26.06
CA ALA A 272 5.56 -13.75 -27.43
C ALA A 272 4.25 -14.48 -27.74
N SER A 273 3.62 -15.11 -26.75
CA SER A 273 2.31 -15.79 -26.89
C SER A 273 1.12 -14.85 -26.68
N GLY A 274 1.35 -13.64 -26.13
CA GLY A 274 0.30 -12.72 -25.68
C GLY A 274 -0.45 -13.25 -24.46
N GLU A 275 0.20 -14.06 -23.64
CA GLU A 275 -0.35 -14.60 -22.40
C GLU A 275 0.09 -13.81 -21.17
N LEU A 276 1.15 -12.99 -21.27
CA LEU A 276 1.61 -12.10 -20.21
C LEU A 276 0.81 -10.79 -20.32
N ASP A 277 0.10 -10.43 -19.27
CA ASP A 277 -0.66 -9.18 -19.20
C ASP A 277 0.08 -8.10 -18.41
N ALA A 278 0.80 -8.49 -17.35
CA ALA A 278 1.57 -7.59 -16.52
C ALA A 278 2.78 -8.28 -15.88
N TRP A 279 3.87 -7.53 -15.72
CA TRP A 279 5.07 -8.00 -15.05
C TRP A 279 5.63 -6.93 -14.13
N PHE A 280 5.44 -7.11 -12.82
CA PHE A 280 5.88 -6.19 -11.79
C PHE A 280 7.32 -6.48 -11.36
N LEU A 281 8.15 -5.46 -11.34
CA LEU A 281 9.56 -5.60 -11.00
C LEU A 281 10.09 -4.40 -10.20
N HIS A 282 10.66 -4.65 -9.01
CA HIS A 282 11.50 -3.66 -8.34
C HIS A 282 12.78 -3.44 -9.14
N LEU A 283 12.95 -2.26 -9.68
CA LEU A 283 14.09 -1.92 -10.53
C LEU A 283 14.63 -0.52 -10.20
N ALA A 284 15.94 -0.41 -10.17
CA ALA A 284 16.65 0.85 -9.93
C ALA A 284 16.17 1.57 -8.65
N GLU A 285 15.94 0.79 -7.60
CA GLU A 285 15.50 1.30 -6.29
C GLU A 285 16.71 1.82 -5.51
N GLY A 286 17.06 3.08 -5.78
CA GLY A 286 18.21 3.82 -5.23
C GLY A 286 18.64 4.94 -6.14
N VAL A 287 19.62 5.72 -5.69
CA VAL A 287 20.09 6.95 -6.36
C VAL A 287 21.50 6.81 -6.93
N ASP A 288 22.13 5.65 -6.78
CA ASP A 288 23.48 5.39 -7.25
C ASP A 288 23.52 4.73 -8.63
N GLU A 289 24.70 4.72 -9.22
CA GLU A 289 24.94 4.08 -10.53
C GLU A 289 24.68 2.58 -10.52
N SER A 290 24.85 1.92 -9.37
CA SER A 290 24.58 0.49 -9.26
C SER A 290 23.08 0.18 -9.39
N SER A 291 22.23 1.04 -8.85
CA SER A 291 20.78 0.97 -9.02
C SER A 291 20.38 1.21 -10.47
N ARG A 292 20.95 2.22 -11.12
CA ARG A 292 20.67 2.50 -12.52
C ARG A 292 21.11 1.36 -13.45
N ALA A 293 22.26 0.74 -13.18
CA ALA A 293 22.78 -0.37 -13.97
C ALA A 293 21.87 -1.62 -13.94
N GLU A 294 20.92 -1.71 -13.01
CA GLU A 294 19.91 -2.77 -13.03
C GLU A 294 19.06 -2.76 -14.32
N PHE A 295 18.87 -1.60 -14.93
CA PHE A 295 18.16 -1.48 -16.22
C PHE A 295 18.91 -2.14 -17.37
N ASP A 296 20.22 -2.15 -17.34
CA ASP A 296 21.04 -2.82 -18.36
C ASP A 296 20.79 -4.33 -18.40
N ILE A 297 20.41 -4.92 -17.25
CA ILE A 297 20.06 -6.35 -17.18
C ILE A 297 18.84 -6.67 -18.04
N LEU A 298 17.84 -5.77 -18.05
CA LEU A 298 16.65 -5.92 -18.89
C LEU A 298 17.00 -5.90 -20.37
N THR A 299 17.77 -4.90 -20.78
CA THR A 299 18.12 -4.71 -22.20
C THR A 299 19.06 -5.79 -22.71
N GLN A 300 20.05 -6.21 -21.89
CA GLN A 300 20.98 -7.30 -22.26
C GLN A 300 20.31 -8.67 -22.36
N ASN A 301 19.20 -8.86 -21.68
CA ASN A 301 18.46 -10.12 -21.69
C ASN A 301 17.18 -10.08 -22.53
N ASP A 302 16.94 -9.03 -23.32
CA ASP A 302 15.71 -8.84 -24.13
C ASP A 302 14.43 -8.96 -23.28
N LEU A 303 14.44 -8.33 -22.09
CA LEU A 303 13.34 -8.37 -21.11
C LEU A 303 12.61 -7.02 -20.99
N LEU A 304 13.01 -6.01 -21.74
CA LEU A 304 12.28 -4.75 -21.81
C LEU A 304 11.09 -4.93 -22.75
N VAL A 305 9.92 -5.16 -22.18
CA VAL A 305 8.65 -5.46 -22.88
C VAL A 305 7.55 -4.51 -22.41
N GLY A 306 6.47 -4.41 -23.17
CA GLY A 306 5.37 -3.48 -22.89
C GLY A 306 4.60 -3.80 -21.59
N GLU A 307 4.56 -5.07 -21.20
CA GLU A 307 3.91 -5.56 -19.98
C GLU A 307 4.71 -5.29 -18.72
N LEU A 308 5.94 -4.74 -18.84
CA LEU A 308 6.77 -4.41 -17.70
C LEU A 308 6.21 -3.23 -16.92
N ILE A 309 6.08 -3.41 -15.62
CA ILE A 309 5.72 -2.39 -14.64
C ILE A 309 6.90 -2.22 -13.69
N VAL A 310 7.67 -1.16 -13.88
CA VAL A 310 8.82 -0.82 -13.05
C VAL A 310 8.34 -0.22 -11.73
N ILE A 311 8.70 -0.84 -10.62
CA ILE A 311 8.46 -0.29 -9.28
C ILE A 311 9.68 0.54 -8.87
N HIS A 312 9.43 1.73 -8.35
CA HIS A 312 10.39 2.79 -7.96
C HIS A 312 11.06 3.47 -9.16
N GLY A 313 12.01 2.84 -9.82
CA GLY A 313 12.75 3.47 -10.91
C GLY A 313 13.52 4.73 -10.51
N THR A 314 13.87 4.87 -9.22
CA THR A 314 14.44 6.11 -8.63
C THR A 314 15.77 6.49 -9.27
N GLY A 315 16.60 5.51 -9.63
CA GLY A 315 17.90 5.75 -10.29
C GLY A 315 17.83 5.95 -11.80
N LEU A 316 16.64 5.84 -12.43
CA LEU A 316 16.49 5.95 -13.88
C LEU A 316 16.54 7.41 -14.34
N GLY A 317 16.95 7.61 -15.57
CA GLY A 317 16.98 8.90 -16.23
C GLY A 317 16.32 8.86 -17.62
N GLN A 318 16.52 9.95 -18.36
CA GLN A 318 15.89 10.14 -19.66
C GLN A 318 16.12 9.00 -20.66
N PRO A 319 17.33 8.42 -20.82
CA PRO A 319 17.52 7.32 -21.76
C PRO A 319 16.70 6.05 -21.44
N GLU A 320 16.58 5.71 -20.15
CA GLU A 320 15.82 4.56 -19.69
C GLU A 320 14.31 4.79 -19.83
N PHE A 321 13.83 5.99 -19.44
CA PHE A 321 12.42 6.36 -19.62
C PHE A 321 12.03 6.43 -21.10
N SER A 322 12.91 6.91 -21.98
CA SER A 322 12.66 6.89 -23.42
C SER A 322 12.52 5.44 -23.92
N ALA A 323 13.37 4.53 -23.49
CA ALA A 323 13.28 3.13 -23.87
C ALA A 323 12.02 2.44 -23.28
N MET A 324 11.58 2.82 -22.10
CA MET A 324 10.32 2.37 -21.49
C MET A 324 9.11 2.87 -22.30
N GLY A 325 9.09 4.16 -22.64
CA GLY A 325 8.04 4.75 -23.46
C GLY A 325 7.92 4.11 -24.84
N ASP A 326 9.06 3.83 -25.50
CA ASP A 326 9.11 3.19 -26.81
C ASP A 326 8.45 1.79 -26.84
N VAL A 327 8.52 1.03 -25.75
CA VAL A 327 7.89 -0.29 -25.65
C VAL A 327 6.52 -0.27 -24.96
N GLY A 328 6.13 0.84 -24.34
CA GLY A 328 4.87 0.97 -23.59
C GLY A 328 4.95 0.43 -22.16
N ALA A 329 6.15 0.30 -21.58
CA ALA A 329 6.31 -0.10 -20.18
C ALA A 329 5.82 0.99 -19.22
N SER A 330 5.38 0.59 -18.03
CA SER A 330 4.80 1.45 -17.01
C SER A 330 5.72 1.64 -15.80
N LEU A 331 5.43 2.67 -15.01
CA LEU A 331 6.17 3.05 -13.80
C LEU A 331 5.23 3.15 -12.60
N VAL A 332 5.61 2.58 -11.47
CA VAL A 332 4.95 2.82 -10.17
C VAL A 332 5.83 3.72 -9.33
N TRP A 333 5.34 4.92 -9.09
CA TRP A 333 6.00 5.94 -8.28
C TRP A 333 5.54 5.86 -6.82
N SER A 334 6.50 5.78 -5.89
CA SER A 334 6.28 5.75 -4.44
C SER A 334 7.05 6.92 -3.78
N PRO A 335 6.58 8.16 -3.95
CA PRO A 335 7.35 9.36 -3.57
C PRO A 335 7.76 9.37 -2.10
N LEU A 336 6.87 9.05 -1.17
CA LEU A 336 7.21 9.10 0.26
C LEU A 336 8.27 8.07 0.63
N SER A 337 8.13 6.84 0.15
CA SER A 337 9.11 5.78 0.43
C SER A 337 10.48 6.13 -0.14
N ASN A 338 10.51 6.60 -1.38
CA ASN A 338 11.76 7.02 -2.02
C ASN A 338 12.45 8.16 -1.25
N LEU A 339 11.69 9.20 -0.89
CA LEU A 339 12.23 10.36 -0.14
C LEU A 339 12.74 9.96 1.25
N LEU A 340 12.03 9.09 1.96
CA LEU A 340 12.44 8.66 3.29
C LEU A 340 13.64 7.72 3.26
N LEU A 341 13.75 6.86 2.26
CA LEU A 341 14.87 5.91 2.13
C LEU A 341 16.10 6.54 1.48
N TYR A 342 15.92 7.32 0.43
CA TYR A 342 17.02 7.77 -0.43
C TYR A 342 17.25 9.27 -0.43
N GLY A 343 16.38 10.05 0.19
CA GLY A 343 16.45 11.52 0.17
C GLY A 343 16.09 12.15 -1.18
N ASP A 344 15.74 11.33 -2.16
CA ASP A 344 15.35 11.73 -3.50
C ASP A 344 14.22 10.82 -4.02
N THR A 345 13.62 11.17 -5.16
CA THR A 345 12.56 10.37 -5.76
C THR A 345 12.72 10.31 -7.28
N THR A 346 11.95 9.43 -7.89
CA THR A 346 11.94 9.19 -9.34
C THR A 346 11.69 10.47 -10.13
N ASP A 347 12.43 10.69 -11.21
CA ASP A 347 12.22 11.80 -12.16
C ASP A 347 10.97 11.56 -13.02
N VAL A 348 9.83 11.70 -12.38
CA VAL A 348 8.52 11.47 -13.03
C VAL A 348 8.17 12.53 -14.07
N ALA A 349 8.77 13.72 -13.99
CA ALA A 349 8.59 14.74 -15.00
C ALA A 349 9.21 14.29 -16.33
N THR A 350 10.41 13.74 -16.29
CA THR A 350 11.05 13.13 -17.46
C THR A 350 10.31 11.88 -17.92
N ALA A 351 9.89 11.00 -17.01
CA ALA A 351 9.10 9.82 -17.37
C ALA A 351 7.80 10.20 -18.13
N LYS A 352 7.08 11.22 -17.63
CA LYS A 352 5.91 11.79 -18.33
C LYS A 352 6.26 12.31 -19.72
N ALA A 353 7.35 13.07 -19.83
CA ALA A 353 7.77 13.65 -21.11
C ALA A 353 8.13 12.58 -22.16
N GLU A 354 8.64 11.44 -21.73
CA GLU A 354 8.97 10.28 -22.57
C GLU A 354 7.76 9.33 -22.80
N GLY A 355 6.57 9.69 -22.30
CA GLY A 355 5.34 8.95 -22.57
C GLY A 355 5.15 7.69 -21.73
N VAL A 356 5.90 7.53 -20.63
CA VAL A 356 5.73 6.41 -19.72
C VAL A 356 4.40 6.55 -18.97
N ASN A 357 3.60 5.49 -18.91
CA ASN A 357 2.41 5.43 -18.05
C ASN A 357 2.84 5.38 -16.58
N ILE A 358 2.31 6.29 -15.76
CA ILE A 358 2.71 6.44 -14.36
C ILE A 358 1.52 6.12 -13.45
N ALA A 359 1.73 5.20 -12.50
CA ALA A 359 0.86 4.95 -11.36
C ALA A 359 1.52 5.43 -10.06
N ILE A 360 0.72 5.69 -9.03
CA ILE A 360 1.21 6.04 -7.68
C ILE A 360 0.79 4.96 -6.70
N SER A 361 1.75 4.53 -5.85
CA SER A 361 1.48 3.55 -4.79
C SER A 361 2.34 3.80 -3.55
N PRO A 362 1.83 3.45 -2.36
CA PRO A 362 2.46 3.78 -1.08
C PRO A 362 3.66 2.92 -0.71
N ASP A 363 3.93 1.81 -1.42
CA ASP A 363 4.95 0.82 -1.12
C ASP A 363 4.65 0.05 0.20
N TRP A 364 4.91 0.64 1.35
CA TRP A 364 4.70 0.03 2.67
C TRP A 364 4.69 1.07 3.80
N SER A 365 4.06 0.74 4.95
CA SER A 365 3.97 1.72 6.04
C SER A 365 5.28 2.03 6.78
N PRO A 366 6.33 1.18 6.78
CA PRO A 366 7.60 1.54 7.40
C PRO A 366 8.34 2.73 6.76
N SER A 367 8.21 2.96 5.49
CA SER A 367 8.79 4.16 4.85
C SER A 367 7.84 4.88 3.88
N GLY A 368 6.62 4.39 3.71
CA GLY A 368 5.65 4.94 2.76
C GLY A 368 4.37 5.42 3.42
N ALA A 369 3.40 5.74 2.60
CA ALA A 369 2.09 6.20 3.03
C ALA A 369 1.20 5.04 3.51
N LYS A 370 0.00 5.40 3.98
CA LYS A 370 -0.95 4.41 4.53
C LYS A 370 -1.92 3.87 3.47
N SER A 371 -1.99 4.51 2.33
CA SER A 371 -2.86 4.19 1.20
C SER A 371 -2.53 5.08 0.01
N PRO A 372 -2.95 4.72 -1.22
CA PRO A 372 -2.79 5.57 -2.40
C PRO A 372 -3.31 6.99 -2.23
N LEU A 373 -4.40 7.20 -1.50
CA LEU A 373 -4.92 8.55 -1.22
C LEU A 373 -3.96 9.41 -0.39
N HIS A 374 -3.23 8.79 0.54
CA HIS A 374 -2.21 9.50 1.30
C HIS A 374 -0.96 9.75 0.46
N GLU A 375 -0.58 8.79 -0.37
CA GLU A 375 0.55 8.93 -1.30
C GLU A 375 0.31 10.03 -2.34
N LEU A 376 -0.92 10.13 -2.88
CA LEU A 376 -1.33 11.23 -3.75
C LEU A 376 -1.07 12.61 -3.14
N LYS A 377 -1.35 12.77 -1.85
CA LYS A 377 -1.10 14.04 -1.17
C LYS A 377 0.39 14.40 -1.14
N ILE A 378 1.26 13.41 -1.01
CA ILE A 378 2.71 13.62 -1.03
C ILE A 378 3.18 13.94 -2.45
N ALA A 379 2.66 13.20 -3.43
CA ALA A 379 2.93 13.42 -4.85
C ALA A 379 2.54 14.83 -5.30
N ASP A 380 1.33 15.28 -4.98
CA ASP A 380 0.80 16.61 -5.26
C ASP A 380 1.68 17.70 -4.61
N TYR A 381 2.03 17.53 -3.34
CA TYR A 381 2.93 18.47 -2.66
C TYR A 381 4.32 18.52 -3.31
N TRP A 382 4.87 17.36 -3.70
CA TRP A 382 6.17 17.29 -4.39
C TRP A 382 6.10 17.94 -5.77
N ASP A 383 5.05 17.70 -6.52
CA ASP A 383 4.83 18.31 -7.82
C ASP A 383 4.76 19.84 -7.75
N GLU A 384 3.94 20.37 -6.83
CA GLU A 384 3.83 21.82 -6.63
C GLU A 384 5.13 22.47 -6.20
N GLN A 385 5.88 21.85 -5.27
CA GLN A 385 7.05 22.48 -4.64
C GLN A 385 8.35 22.24 -5.40
N MET A 386 8.50 21.09 -6.05
CA MET A 386 9.79 20.65 -6.61
C MET A 386 9.76 20.53 -8.13
N LEU A 387 8.65 20.07 -8.73
CA LEU A 387 8.59 19.87 -10.18
C LEU A 387 8.00 21.06 -10.93
N GLY A 388 7.31 21.97 -10.23
CA GLY A 388 6.73 23.17 -10.84
C GLY A 388 5.36 22.94 -11.46
N ASP A 389 4.53 22.08 -10.85
CA ASP A 389 3.13 21.80 -11.24
C ASP A 389 3.06 21.15 -12.64
N VAL A 390 3.78 20.05 -12.80
CA VAL A 390 3.87 19.27 -14.05
C VAL A 390 2.60 18.47 -14.30
N PHE A 391 1.92 18.05 -13.24
CA PHE A 391 0.72 17.22 -13.31
C PHE A 391 -0.51 18.01 -12.88
N SER A 392 -1.57 17.90 -13.64
CA SER A 392 -2.89 18.39 -13.21
C SER A 392 -3.48 17.48 -12.12
N ASN A 393 -4.37 18.03 -11.27
CA ASN A 393 -5.11 17.25 -10.28
C ASN A 393 -5.87 16.05 -10.90
N TYR A 394 -6.25 16.15 -12.16
CA TYR A 394 -6.93 15.06 -12.86
C TYR A 394 -5.93 13.92 -13.17
N GLU A 395 -4.79 14.22 -13.77
CA GLU A 395 -3.73 13.25 -14.03
C GLU A 395 -3.25 12.56 -12.74
N MET A 396 -3.17 13.32 -11.62
CA MET A 396 -2.85 12.71 -10.32
C MET A 396 -3.87 11.65 -9.89
N VAL A 397 -5.17 11.88 -10.15
CA VAL A 397 -6.20 10.86 -9.85
C VAL A 397 -6.16 9.71 -10.86
N GLU A 398 -5.80 9.96 -12.12
CA GLU A 398 -5.57 8.90 -13.11
C GLU A 398 -4.49 7.93 -12.64
N MET A 399 -3.42 8.40 -12.00
CA MET A 399 -2.32 7.57 -11.50
C MET A 399 -2.72 6.54 -10.44
N VAL A 400 -3.86 6.70 -9.79
CA VAL A 400 -4.40 5.74 -8.81
C VAL A 400 -5.73 5.12 -9.25
N THR A 401 -6.14 5.33 -10.49
CA THR A 401 -7.38 4.81 -11.07
C THR A 401 -7.15 4.26 -12.47
N SER A 402 -7.37 5.06 -13.51
CA SER A 402 -7.30 4.61 -14.90
C SER A 402 -5.91 4.19 -15.38
N ASN A 403 -4.85 4.86 -14.94
CA ASN A 403 -3.49 4.46 -15.30
C ASN A 403 -3.07 3.16 -14.60
N SER A 404 -3.70 2.84 -13.46
CA SER A 404 -3.46 1.64 -12.66
C SER A 404 -4.35 0.46 -13.08
N ALA A 405 -5.38 0.70 -13.91
CA ALA A 405 -6.31 -0.31 -14.38
C ALA A 405 -5.84 -0.91 -15.72
#